data_210aa81d1ed4f0e5ed3821e8ba2cf59b
#
_entry.id   210aa81d1ed4f0e5ed3821e8ba2cf59b
#
_cell.length_a   1.000
_cell.length_b   1.000
_cell.length_c   1.000
_cell.angle_alpha   90.00
_cell.angle_beta   90.00
_cell.angle_gamma   90.00
#
_symmetry.space_group_name_H-M   'P 1'
#
loop_
_entity.id
_entity.type
_entity.pdbx_description
1 polymer ?
#
loop_
_entity_poly.entity_id
_entity_poly.type
_entity_poly.pdbx_seq_one_letter_code
_entity_poly.pdbx_strand_id
1 'polypeptide(L)'
;YPLPDTTETVIQTCSMKGNVQLGDLKDKQLSEETHNEMKKIDARLLQNEPVQYVLGYETFCGRTFAVRPGALIPRPETEGLIQLMHSLGSREKPAPRILDIGTGSGCIAITAALDMAGADVTAWDISEEALATAEENASTLGARVRFVRQDALRPPEDEALWDFVVSNPPYICMKERAEMSRNVLDHEPATALFVPDDDPLMFYRSIARYARRALRDGGWLLFEINPLYDGDMTAMMAEEGFEGTETYDDIFGRRRFAAAQRQDSGPATA
;
A
#
# COMPACT_ATOMS: atom_id res chain seq x y z
N TYR A 1 11.76 -13.04 6.30
CA TYR A 1 11.31 -14.31 5.71
C TYR A 1 12.52 -15.05 5.19
N PRO A 2 12.72 -16.34 5.51
CA PRO A 2 13.70 -17.14 4.80
C PRO A 2 13.25 -17.18 3.33
N LEU A 3 14.19 -16.93 2.42
CA LEU A 3 13.95 -17.10 0.98
C LEU A 3 13.46 -18.54 0.78
N PRO A 4 12.33 -18.78 0.10
CA PRO A 4 11.95 -20.12 -0.29
C PRO A 4 13.10 -20.73 -1.11
N ASP A 5 13.27 -22.04 -1.03
CA ASP A 5 14.26 -22.77 -1.84
C ASP A 5 14.10 -22.28 -3.30
N THR A 6 15.18 -21.72 -3.85
CA THR A 6 15.17 -21.08 -5.18
C THR A 6 14.58 -21.99 -6.24
N THR A 7 14.79 -23.29 -6.10
CA THR A 7 14.27 -24.33 -7.01
C THR A 7 12.74 -24.41 -6.96
N GLU A 8 12.14 -24.32 -5.77
CA GLU A 8 10.68 -24.40 -5.61
C GLU A 8 10.01 -23.12 -6.13
N THR A 9 10.61 -21.96 -5.89
CA THR A 9 10.14 -20.65 -6.40
C THR A 9 10.20 -20.59 -7.93
N VAL A 10 11.28 -21.09 -8.54
CA VAL A 10 11.43 -21.14 -10.01
C VAL A 10 10.38 -22.09 -10.62
N ILE A 11 10.12 -23.23 -10.00
CA ILE A 11 9.12 -24.20 -10.44
C ILE A 11 7.72 -23.58 -10.38
N GLN A 12 7.35 -22.91 -9.28
CA GLN A 12 6.08 -22.21 -9.16
C GLN A 12 5.93 -21.10 -10.20
N THR A 13 6.98 -20.34 -10.44
CA THR A 13 7.02 -19.26 -11.42
C THR A 13 6.76 -19.76 -12.85
N CYS A 14 7.39 -20.86 -13.26
CA CYS A 14 7.18 -21.46 -14.56
C CYS A 14 5.77 -22.05 -14.72
N SER A 15 5.21 -22.60 -13.64
CA SER A 15 3.84 -23.13 -13.61
C SER A 15 2.78 -22.03 -13.75
N MET A 16 2.98 -20.87 -13.11
CA MET A 16 2.04 -19.75 -13.12
C MET A 16 2.02 -18.98 -14.45
N LYS A 17 3.09 -18.99 -15.23
CA LYS A 17 3.12 -18.42 -16.61
C LYS A 17 2.39 -19.31 -17.65
N GLY A 18 1.69 -20.35 -17.22
CA GLY A 18 0.69 -21.06 -18.03
C GLY A 18 1.23 -22.16 -18.93
N ASN A 19 2.50 -22.51 -18.87
CA ASN A 19 3.11 -23.48 -19.78
C ASN A 19 3.50 -24.83 -19.16
N VAL A 20 3.41 -25.03 -17.82
CA VAL A 20 3.85 -26.29 -17.19
C VAL A 20 3.02 -26.58 -15.94
N GLN A 21 2.39 -27.77 -15.85
CA GLN A 21 1.82 -28.25 -14.60
C GLN A 21 2.88 -28.96 -13.76
N LEU A 22 2.87 -28.77 -12.43
CA LEU A 22 3.86 -29.33 -11.48
C LEU A 22 4.07 -30.85 -11.65
N GLY A 23 3.03 -31.58 -12.08
CA GLY A 23 3.10 -33.01 -12.36
C GLY A 23 3.88 -33.40 -13.62
N ASP A 24 4.04 -32.46 -14.55
CA ASP A 24 4.73 -32.68 -15.84
C ASP A 24 6.26 -32.52 -15.76
N LEU A 25 6.76 -31.91 -14.67
CA LEU A 25 8.18 -31.58 -14.51
C LEU A 25 9.08 -32.77 -14.14
N LYS A 26 8.48 -33.85 -13.65
CA LYS A 26 9.28 -35.03 -13.22
C LYS A 26 9.77 -35.90 -14.38
N ASP A 27 9.18 -35.84 -15.56
CA ASP A 27 9.46 -36.77 -16.68
C ASP A 27 9.55 -36.14 -18.08
N LYS A 28 9.46 -34.81 -18.24
CA LYS A 28 9.60 -34.14 -19.55
C LYS A 28 10.86 -33.32 -19.67
N GLN A 29 11.59 -33.54 -20.74
CA GLN A 29 12.68 -32.66 -21.19
C GLN A 29 12.08 -31.29 -21.49
N LEU A 30 12.44 -30.25 -20.68
CA LEU A 30 12.01 -28.88 -20.89
C LEU A 30 12.43 -28.39 -22.28
N SER A 31 11.58 -27.59 -22.93
CA SER A 31 11.99 -26.97 -24.19
C SER A 31 13.18 -26.05 -23.95
N GLU A 32 14.00 -25.83 -24.99
CA GLU A 32 15.14 -24.93 -24.92
C GLU A 32 14.73 -23.50 -24.55
N GLU A 33 13.54 -23.08 -24.99
CA GLU A 33 12.93 -21.80 -24.64
C GLU A 33 12.61 -21.70 -23.15
N THR A 34 11.95 -22.71 -22.58
CA THR A 34 11.66 -22.78 -21.13
C THR A 34 12.94 -22.77 -20.31
N HIS A 35 13.96 -23.53 -20.74
CA HIS A 35 15.24 -23.58 -20.06
C HIS A 35 15.97 -22.21 -20.07
N ASN A 36 15.89 -21.48 -21.17
CA ASN A 36 16.48 -20.13 -21.27
C ASN A 36 15.69 -19.10 -20.43
N GLU A 37 14.37 -19.23 -20.32
CA GLU A 37 13.55 -18.40 -19.44
C GLU A 37 13.89 -18.65 -17.98
N MET A 38 14.02 -19.92 -17.56
CA MET A 38 14.45 -20.28 -16.19
C MET A 38 15.81 -19.67 -15.85
N LYS A 39 16.79 -19.75 -16.74
CA LYS A 39 18.10 -19.13 -16.52
C LYS A 39 18.03 -17.62 -16.31
N LYS A 40 17.14 -16.92 -17.02
CA LYS A 40 16.95 -15.49 -16.83
C LYS A 40 16.35 -15.19 -15.46
N ILE A 41 15.33 -15.98 -15.03
CA ILE A 41 14.72 -15.87 -13.71
C ILE A 41 15.76 -16.11 -12.62
N ASP A 42 16.53 -17.20 -12.72
CA ASP A 42 17.60 -17.51 -11.76
C ASP A 42 18.62 -16.38 -11.66
N ALA A 43 19.05 -15.82 -12.80
CA ALA A 43 20.02 -14.73 -12.81
C ALA A 43 19.50 -13.47 -12.07
N ARG A 44 18.21 -13.17 -12.17
CA ARG A 44 17.57 -12.04 -11.47
C ARG A 44 17.45 -12.31 -9.97
N LEU A 45 17.01 -13.51 -9.58
CA LEU A 45 16.90 -13.93 -8.18
C LEU A 45 18.27 -13.95 -7.47
N LEU A 46 19.32 -14.40 -8.16
CA LEU A 46 20.71 -14.38 -7.65
C LEU A 46 21.24 -12.95 -7.44
N GLN A 47 20.65 -11.93 -8.08
CA GLN A 47 20.91 -10.51 -7.84
C GLN A 47 20.05 -9.93 -6.71
N ASN A 48 19.39 -10.78 -5.91
CA ASN A 48 18.44 -10.40 -4.87
C ASN A 48 17.23 -9.60 -5.39
N GLU A 49 16.88 -9.69 -6.68
CA GLU A 49 15.66 -9.05 -7.16
C GLU A 49 14.43 -9.68 -6.50
N PRO A 50 13.47 -8.89 -6.00
CA PRO A 50 12.24 -9.43 -5.40
C PRO A 50 11.53 -10.37 -6.37
N VAL A 51 11.10 -11.53 -5.88
CA VAL A 51 10.38 -12.51 -6.69
C VAL A 51 9.17 -11.90 -7.40
N GLN A 52 8.50 -10.95 -6.77
CA GLN A 52 7.36 -10.23 -7.32
C GLN A 52 7.73 -9.41 -8.56
N TYR A 53 8.89 -8.76 -8.57
CA TYR A 53 9.38 -8.07 -9.77
C TYR A 53 9.80 -9.05 -10.86
N VAL A 54 10.36 -10.19 -10.47
CA VAL A 54 10.69 -11.26 -11.43
C VAL A 54 9.42 -11.83 -12.07
N LEU A 55 8.37 -12.06 -11.26
CA LEU A 55 7.06 -12.53 -11.71
C LEU A 55 6.28 -11.46 -12.47
N GLY A 56 6.46 -10.20 -12.07
CA GLY A 56 5.72 -9.04 -12.58
C GLY A 56 4.38 -8.80 -11.88
N TYR A 57 4.08 -9.52 -10.80
CA TYR A 57 2.83 -9.34 -10.04
C TYR A 57 2.95 -9.71 -8.57
N GLU A 58 1.97 -9.25 -7.79
CA GLU A 58 1.70 -9.64 -6.40
C GLU A 58 0.20 -9.81 -6.18
N THR A 59 -0.17 -10.61 -5.20
CA THR A 59 -1.58 -10.80 -4.79
C THR A 59 -1.90 -9.89 -3.61
N PHE A 60 -3.02 -9.15 -3.71
CA PHE A 60 -3.53 -8.31 -2.63
C PHE A 60 -5.06 -8.41 -2.57
N CYS A 61 -5.61 -8.70 -1.39
CA CYS A 61 -7.05 -8.96 -1.19
C CYS A 61 -7.64 -9.93 -2.24
N GLY A 62 -6.91 -11.00 -2.55
CA GLY A 62 -7.34 -12.02 -3.51
C GLY A 62 -7.33 -11.59 -4.99
N ARG A 63 -6.73 -10.43 -5.32
CA ARG A 63 -6.58 -9.90 -6.68
C ARG A 63 -5.11 -9.85 -7.09
N THR A 64 -4.84 -10.05 -8.36
CA THR A 64 -3.50 -9.96 -8.93
C THR A 64 -3.22 -8.54 -9.39
N PHE A 65 -2.20 -7.92 -8.82
CA PHE A 65 -1.71 -6.60 -9.18
C PHE A 65 -0.39 -6.72 -9.92
N ALA A 66 -0.25 -6.06 -11.05
CA ALA A 66 1.04 -5.89 -11.68
C ALA A 66 1.95 -5.06 -10.76
N VAL A 67 3.21 -5.50 -10.61
CA VAL A 67 4.23 -4.77 -9.87
C VAL A 67 5.44 -4.51 -10.75
N ARG A 68 5.99 -3.30 -10.63
CA ARG A 68 7.12 -2.84 -11.42
C ARG A 68 8.08 -2.03 -10.53
N PRO A 69 9.36 -1.97 -10.85
CA PRO A 69 10.25 -0.99 -10.23
C PRO A 69 9.63 0.42 -10.29
N GLY A 70 9.75 1.18 -9.20
CA GLY A 70 9.15 2.52 -9.08
C GLY A 70 7.91 2.59 -8.20
N ALA A 71 7.29 1.45 -7.86
CA ALA A 71 6.21 1.37 -6.87
C ALA A 71 6.56 0.32 -5.80
N LEU A 72 6.16 0.56 -4.56
CA LEU A 72 6.26 -0.41 -3.47
C LEU A 72 5.49 -1.68 -3.83
N ILE A 73 6.07 -2.84 -3.59
CA ILE A 73 5.37 -4.12 -3.73
C ILE A 73 4.29 -4.19 -2.64
N PRO A 74 3.01 -4.47 -2.98
CA PRO A 74 1.94 -4.64 -1.99
C PRO A 74 2.34 -5.62 -0.89
N ARG A 75 2.04 -5.25 0.36
CA ARG A 75 2.33 -6.09 1.53
C ARG A 75 1.04 -6.73 2.04
N PRO A 76 1.07 -8.01 2.46
CA PRO A 76 -0.11 -8.67 3.02
C PRO A 76 -0.68 -7.94 4.24
N GLU A 77 0.18 -7.35 5.07
CA GLU A 77 -0.24 -6.58 6.25
C GLU A 77 -1.13 -5.40 5.86
N THR A 78 -0.84 -4.73 4.74
CA THR A 78 -1.59 -3.57 4.25
C THR A 78 -3.08 -3.89 3.96
N GLU A 79 -3.43 -5.17 3.75
CA GLU A 79 -4.84 -5.60 3.59
C GLU A 79 -5.70 -5.23 4.81
N GLY A 80 -5.08 -5.07 5.99
CA GLY A 80 -5.74 -4.62 7.19
C GLY A 80 -6.38 -3.23 7.07
N LEU A 81 -5.83 -2.32 6.24
CA LEU A 81 -6.46 -1.02 5.97
C LEU A 81 -7.82 -1.18 5.27
N ILE A 82 -7.94 -2.13 4.34
CA ILE A 82 -9.21 -2.45 3.67
C ILE A 82 -10.23 -2.98 4.69
N GLN A 83 -9.79 -3.89 5.57
CA GLN A 83 -10.65 -4.45 6.61
C GLN A 83 -11.13 -3.37 7.59
N LEU A 84 -10.25 -2.43 7.98
CA LEU A 84 -10.60 -1.30 8.82
C LEU A 84 -11.61 -0.36 8.13
N MET A 85 -11.40 -0.01 6.87
CA MET A 85 -12.37 0.79 6.12
C MET A 85 -13.77 0.14 6.10
N HIS A 86 -13.83 -1.17 5.90
CA HIS A 86 -15.09 -1.91 5.97
C HIS A 86 -15.73 -1.91 7.35
N SER A 87 -14.94 -2.04 8.41
CA SER A 87 -15.44 -2.09 9.79
C SER A 87 -15.92 -0.74 10.32
N LEU A 88 -15.21 0.34 9.94
CA LEU A 88 -15.48 1.71 10.37
C LEU A 88 -16.48 2.43 9.45
N GLY A 89 -16.66 1.93 8.23
CA GLY A 89 -17.62 2.47 7.28
C GLY A 89 -19.05 2.33 7.79
N SER A 90 -19.84 3.42 7.73
CA SER A 90 -21.26 3.34 8.02
C SER A 90 -21.97 2.58 6.92
N ARG A 91 -22.73 1.54 7.27
CA ARG A 91 -23.62 0.82 6.34
C ARG A 91 -24.74 1.72 5.78
N GLU A 92 -24.93 2.88 6.40
CA GLU A 92 -25.99 3.85 6.05
C GLU A 92 -25.52 4.89 5.01
N LYS A 93 -24.21 4.96 4.72
CA LYS A 93 -23.64 5.85 3.69
C LYS A 93 -23.25 5.03 2.44
N PRO A 94 -24.17 4.82 1.50
CA PRO A 94 -23.80 4.25 0.21
C PRO A 94 -22.92 5.26 -0.54
N ALA A 95 -21.93 4.75 -1.29
CA ALA A 95 -21.03 5.54 -2.12
C ALA A 95 -20.07 6.49 -1.34
N PRO A 96 -19.16 5.96 -0.50
CA PRO A 96 -18.18 6.79 0.20
C PRO A 96 -17.20 7.45 -0.78
N ARG A 97 -16.74 8.65 -0.45
CA ARG A 97 -15.63 9.32 -1.13
C ARG A 97 -14.34 9.00 -0.40
N ILE A 98 -13.44 8.36 -1.11
CA ILE A 98 -12.19 7.81 -0.55
C ILE A 98 -10.99 8.46 -1.23
N LEU A 99 -10.02 8.87 -0.44
CA LEU A 99 -8.71 9.31 -0.90
C LEU A 99 -7.63 8.37 -0.38
N ASP A 100 -6.87 7.78 -1.31
CA ASP A 100 -5.67 7.00 -1.03
C ASP A 100 -4.42 7.84 -1.33
N ILE A 101 -3.59 8.12 -0.32
CA ILE A 101 -2.41 8.98 -0.45
C ILE A 101 -1.14 8.12 -0.41
N GLY A 102 -0.30 8.24 -1.45
CA GLY A 102 0.85 7.37 -1.67
C GLY A 102 0.41 6.01 -2.21
N THR A 103 -0.41 6.02 -3.27
CA THR A 103 -1.13 4.83 -3.74
C THR A 103 -0.23 3.73 -4.30
N GLY A 104 1.00 4.06 -4.72
CA GLY A 104 1.94 3.09 -5.28
C GLY A 104 1.37 2.33 -6.47
N SER A 105 1.22 1.01 -6.34
CA SER A 105 0.61 0.16 -7.37
C SER A 105 -0.92 0.29 -7.48
N GLY A 106 -1.55 1.12 -6.64
CA GLY A 106 -3.00 1.30 -6.59
C GLY A 106 -3.73 0.24 -5.76
N CYS A 107 -3.05 -0.62 -5.02
CA CYS A 107 -3.66 -1.79 -4.38
C CYS A 107 -4.75 -1.42 -3.37
N ILE A 108 -4.57 -0.36 -2.56
CA ILE A 108 -5.58 0.12 -1.61
C ILE A 108 -6.76 0.76 -2.37
N ALA A 109 -6.48 1.75 -3.23
CA ALA A 109 -7.50 2.51 -3.96
C ALA A 109 -8.38 1.61 -4.85
N ILE A 110 -7.76 0.71 -5.61
CA ILE A 110 -8.45 -0.20 -6.54
C ILE A 110 -9.30 -1.19 -5.76
N THR A 111 -8.76 -1.76 -4.68
CA THR A 111 -9.52 -2.70 -3.83
C THR A 111 -10.72 -2.00 -3.19
N ALA A 112 -10.54 -0.78 -2.66
CA ALA A 112 -11.64 0.00 -2.12
C ALA A 112 -12.72 0.30 -3.18
N ALA A 113 -12.31 0.66 -4.41
CA ALA A 113 -13.25 0.92 -5.50
C ALA A 113 -14.06 -0.31 -5.93
N LEU A 114 -13.48 -1.50 -5.80
CA LEU A 114 -14.14 -2.76 -6.17
C LEU A 114 -15.01 -3.32 -5.05
N ASP A 115 -14.62 -3.14 -3.78
CA ASP A 115 -15.27 -3.76 -2.64
C ASP A 115 -16.34 -2.88 -1.98
N MET A 116 -16.21 -1.55 -2.09
CA MET A 116 -17.16 -0.61 -1.49
C MET A 116 -18.15 -0.11 -2.54
N ALA A 117 -19.39 -0.56 -2.46
CA ALA A 117 -20.41 -0.31 -3.46
C ALA A 117 -20.60 1.20 -3.72
N GLY A 118 -20.40 1.62 -4.98
CA GLY A 118 -20.57 2.99 -5.41
C GLY A 118 -19.48 3.97 -4.93
N ALA A 119 -18.38 3.50 -4.36
CA ALA A 119 -17.30 4.36 -3.90
C ALA A 119 -16.76 5.26 -5.03
N ASP A 120 -16.56 6.54 -4.71
CA ASP A 120 -15.85 7.53 -5.52
C ASP A 120 -14.42 7.63 -5.00
N VAL A 121 -13.49 6.98 -5.70
CA VAL A 121 -12.11 6.82 -5.22
C VAL A 121 -11.15 7.70 -6.02
N THR A 122 -10.37 8.51 -5.28
CA THR A 122 -9.23 9.25 -5.81
C THR A 122 -7.96 8.71 -5.17
N ALA A 123 -6.88 8.62 -5.93
CA ALA A 123 -5.60 8.13 -5.49
C ALA A 123 -4.48 9.10 -5.87
N TRP A 124 -3.61 9.42 -4.92
CA TRP A 124 -2.47 10.32 -5.11
C TRP A 124 -1.16 9.56 -5.04
N ASP A 125 -0.23 9.95 -5.90
CA ASP A 125 1.18 9.62 -5.75
C ASP A 125 2.04 10.75 -6.33
N ILE A 126 3.27 10.87 -5.88
CA ILE A 126 4.24 11.81 -6.45
C ILE A 126 4.95 11.22 -7.67
N SER A 127 5.07 9.88 -7.73
CA SER A 127 5.74 9.13 -8.78
C SER A 127 4.83 8.89 -9.98
N GLU A 128 5.26 9.35 -11.15
CA GLU A 128 4.57 9.07 -12.42
C GLU A 128 4.63 7.58 -12.78
N GLU A 129 5.72 6.90 -12.44
CA GLU A 129 5.87 5.46 -12.66
C GLU A 129 4.89 4.64 -11.80
N ALA A 130 4.71 5.04 -10.53
CA ALA A 130 3.74 4.42 -9.65
C ALA A 130 2.30 4.61 -10.19
N LEU A 131 1.94 5.83 -10.58
CA LEU A 131 0.64 6.13 -11.15
C LEU A 131 0.38 5.35 -12.44
N ALA A 132 1.36 5.23 -13.33
CA ALA A 132 1.22 4.43 -14.55
C ALA A 132 0.95 2.95 -14.25
N THR A 133 1.61 2.39 -13.22
CA THR A 133 1.36 1.02 -12.76
C THR A 133 -0.03 0.89 -12.15
N ALA A 134 -0.47 1.87 -11.37
CA ALA A 134 -1.81 1.89 -10.76
C ALA A 134 -2.92 2.00 -11.82
N GLU A 135 -2.74 2.83 -12.84
CA GLU A 135 -3.67 2.96 -13.98
C GLU A 135 -3.80 1.65 -14.77
N GLU A 136 -2.67 0.97 -15.04
CA GLU A 136 -2.65 -0.35 -15.67
C GLU A 136 -3.43 -1.37 -14.83
N ASN A 137 -3.20 -1.40 -13.51
CA ASN A 137 -3.91 -2.28 -12.59
C ASN A 137 -5.41 -1.98 -12.54
N ALA A 138 -5.79 -0.72 -12.45
CA ALA A 138 -7.19 -0.32 -12.44
C ALA A 138 -7.91 -0.73 -13.74
N SER A 139 -7.26 -0.53 -14.88
CA SER A 139 -7.78 -0.95 -16.20
C SER A 139 -7.95 -2.46 -16.27
N THR A 140 -6.94 -3.22 -15.83
CA THR A 140 -6.94 -4.69 -15.87
C THR A 140 -8.02 -5.29 -14.97
N LEU A 141 -8.21 -4.72 -13.77
CA LEU A 141 -9.17 -5.19 -12.78
C LEU A 141 -10.58 -4.59 -12.97
N GLY A 142 -10.75 -3.65 -13.91
CA GLY A 142 -12.04 -3.00 -14.18
C GLY A 142 -12.48 -2.03 -13.08
N ALA A 143 -11.54 -1.49 -12.31
CA ALA A 143 -11.81 -0.51 -11.26
C ALA A 143 -11.88 0.91 -11.82
N ARG A 144 -12.72 1.74 -11.21
CA ARG A 144 -12.82 3.17 -11.52
C ARG A 144 -12.16 3.96 -10.40
N VAL A 145 -10.94 4.45 -10.64
CA VAL A 145 -10.16 5.27 -9.70
C VAL A 145 -9.66 6.50 -10.45
N ARG A 146 -9.73 7.66 -9.80
CA ARG A 146 -9.14 8.88 -10.32
C ARG A 146 -7.71 9.01 -9.78
N PHE A 147 -6.72 8.82 -10.63
CA PHE A 147 -5.32 9.00 -10.30
C PHE A 147 -4.88 10.45 -10.49
N VAL A 148 -4.13 10.98 -9.52
CA VAL A 148 -3.64 12.37 -9.52
C VAL A 148 -2.21 12.39 -9.04
N ARG A 149 -1.33 13.05 -9.81
CA ARG A 149 0.01 13.34 -9.34
C ARG A 149 -0.04 14.43 -8.29
N GLN A 150 0.23 14.09 -7.04
CA GLN A 150 0.16 15.00 -5.91
C GLN A 150 1.24 14.68 -4.87
N ASP A 151 1.95 15.71 -4.41
CA ASP A 151 2.87 15.62 -3.29
C ASP A 151 2.07 15.64 -1.97
N ALA A 152 2.21 14.58 -1.16
CA ALA A 152 1.57 14.48 0.15
C ALA A 152 2.07 15.54 1.16
N LEU A 153 3.26 16.11 0.92
CA LEU A 153 3.81 17.19 1.75
C LEU A 153 3.32 18.58 1.33
N ARG A 154 2.62 18.70 0.21
CA ARG A 154 2.05 19.93 -0.35
C ARG A 154 0.62 19.67 -0.84
N PRO A 155 -0.29 19.22 0.06
CA PRO A 155 -1.65 18.91 -0.34
C PRO A 155 -2.43 20.17 -0.73
N PRO A 156 -3.50 20.04 -1.53
CA PRO A 156 -4.39 21.14 -1.87
C PRO A 156 -5.22 21.61 -0.66
N GLU A 157 -5.97 22.69 -0.83
CA GLU A 157 -6.86 23.25 0.20
C GLU A 157 -8.31 22.73 0.04
N ASP A 158 -8.50 21.42 0.15
CA ASP A 158 -9.82 20.82 0.14
C ASP A 158 -10.54 20.97 1.49
N GLU A 159 -11.87 21.06 1.47
CA GLU A 159 -12.70 21.13 2.67
C GLU A 159 -13.88 20.15 2.57
N ALA A 160 -14.11 19.37 3.64
CA ALA A 160 -15.25 18.47 3.83
C ALA A 160 -15.57 17.62 2.58
N LEU A 161 -14.54 17.06 1.95
CA LEU A 161 -14.64 16.36 0.67
C LEU A 161 -14.72 14.85 0.83
N TRP A 162 -13.98 14.26 1.78
CA TRP A 162 -13.75 12.83 1.89
C TRP A 162 -14.49 12.21 3.08
N ASP A 163 -14.96 10.99 2.89
CA ASP A 163 -15.45 10.13 3.99
C ASP A 163 -14.30 9.30 4.58
N PHE A 164 -13.30 8.95 3.74
CA PHE A 164 -12.07 8.31 4.16
C PHE A 164 -10.86 8.98 3.52
N VAL A 165 -9.82 9.20 4.33
CA VAL A 165 -8.46 9.43 3.88
C VAL A 165 -7.63 8.27 4.40
N VAL A 166 -6.99 7.52 3.50
CA VAL A 166 -6.18 6.34 3.82
C VAL A 166 -4.77 6.51 3.26
N SER A 167 -3.76 6.03 3.98
CA SER A 167 -2.39 6.07 3.49
C SER A 167 -1.52 4.98 4.13
N ASN A 168 -0.65 4.40 3.32
CA ASN A 168 0.54 3.69 3.75
C ASN A 168 1.76 4.52 3.29
N PRO A 169 2.12 5.58 4.01
CA PRO A 169 3.18 6.48 3.61
C PRO A 169 4.56 5.89 3.94
N PRO A 170 5.66 6.44 3.40
CA PRO A 170 7.01 6.09 3.85
C PRO A 170 7.15 6.33 5.36
N TYR A 171 7.71 5.33 6.09
CA TYR A 171 7.81 5.40 7.55
C TYR A 171 9.08 4.77 8.13
N ILE A 172 9.99 4.26 7.30
CA ILE A 172 11.21 3.62 7.76
C ILE A 172 12.29 4.68 7.93
N CYS A 173 12.83 4.84 9.14
CA CYS A 173 13.95 5.74 9.36
C CYS A 173 15.24 5.25 8.70
N MET A 174 16.10 6.15 8.27
CA MET A 174 17.38 5.82 7.65
C MET A 174 18.25 4.93 8.54
N LYS A 175 18.19 5.09 9.87
CA LYS A 175 18.89 4.26 10.86
C LYS A 175 18.44 2.79 10.85
N GLU A 176 17.21 2.49 10.43
CA GLU A 176 16.65 1.15 10.36
C GLU A 176 17.14 0.37 9.11
N ARG A 177 17.75 1.09 8.16
CA ARG A 177 18.22 0.53 6.87
C ARG A 177 19.13 -0.68 7.04
N ALA A 178 19.98 -0.70 8.07
CA ALA A 178 20.94 -1.79 8.29
C ALA A 178 20.29 -3.13 8.63
N GLU A 179 19.04 -3.13 9.12
CA GLU A 179 18.27 -4.31 9.50
C GLU A 179 17.39 -4.84 8.36
N MET A 180 17.31 -4.10 7.25
CA MET A 180 16.47 -4.45 6.12
C MET A 180 17.14 -5.45 5.19
N SER A 181 16.34 -6.27 4.54
CA SER A 181 16.81 -7.23 3.56
C SER A 181 17.27 -6.55 2.26
N ARG A 182 18.30 -7.11 1.62
CA ARG A 182 18.92 -6.53 0.42
C ARG A 182 17.97 -6.46 -0.77
N ASN A 183 17.06 -7.40 -0.90
CA ASN A 183 16.07 -7.38 -1.98
C ASN A 183 15.18 -6.13 -1.93
N VAL A 184 14.84 -5.63 -0.75
CA VAL A 184 14.10 -4.37 -0.58
C VAL A 184 15.02 -3.18 -0.87
N LEU A 185 16.22 -3.16 -0.24
CA LEU A 185 17.14 -2.02 -0.32
C LEU A 185 17.67 -1.74 -1.72
N ASP A 186 17.91 -2.80 -2.50
CA ASP A 186 18.57 -2.70 -3.80
C ASP A 186 17.57 -2.49 -4.95
N HIS A 187 16.28 -2.77 -4.74
CA HIS A 187 15.30 -2.81 -5.83
C HIS A 187 14.03 -1.99 -5.62
N GLU A 188 13.57 -1.80 -4.38
CA GLU A 188 12.37 -1.00 -4.14
C GLU A 188 12.71 0.50 -3.99
N PRO A 189 11.78 1.42 -4.39
CA PRO A 189 12.09 2.84 -4.42
C PRO A 189 12.31 3.40 -3.02
N ALA A 190 13.48 4.02 -2.79
CA ALA A 190 13.82 4.61 -1.51
C ALA A 190 12.81 5.69 -1.05
N THR A 191 12.19 6.39 -1.99
CA THR A 191 11.15 7.41 -1.74
C THR A 191 9.85 6.84 -1.20
N ALA A 192 9.59 5.54 -1.43
CA ALA A 192 8.42 4.86 -0.89
C ALA A 192 8.70 4.18 0.47
N LEU A 193 9.96 4.16 0.91
CA LEU A 193 10.38 3.46 2.13
C LEU A 193 10.80 4.41 3.24
N PHE A 194 11.68 5.38 2.91
CA PHE A 194 12.47 6.08 3.92
C PHE A 194 11.98 7.47 4.25
N VAL A 195 12.12 7.78 5.55
CA VAL A 195 11.97 9.11 6.13
C VAL A 195 13.28 9.54 6.83
N PRO A 196 13.51 10.84 7.02
CA PRO A 196 14.63 11.34 7.83
C PRO A 196 14.54 10.85 9.28
N ASP A 197 15.69 10.58 9.89
CA ASP A 197 15.76 10.11 11.29
C ASP A 197 15.30 11.15 12.32
N ASP A 198 15.37 12.43 11.97
CA ASP A 198 14.99 13.57 12.80
C ASP A 198 13.50 13.94 12.68
N ASP A 199 12.81 13.44 11.66
CA ASP A 199 11.34 13.61 11.54
C ASP A 199 10.65 12.36 10.98
N PRO A 200 10.53 11.27 11.75
CA PRO A 200 9.92 10.01 11.30
C PRO A 200 8.42 10.14 10.99
N LEU A 201 7.77 11.18 11.50
CA LEU A 201 6.32 11.38 11.35
C LEU A 201 5.95 12.44 10.30
N MET A 202 6.89 12.89 9.48
CA MET A 202 6.68 14.02 8.57
C MET A 202 5.49 13.82 7.60
N PHE A 203 5.34 12.65 7.00
CA PHE A 203 4.23 12.36 6.11
C PHE A 203 2.92 12.24 6.87
N TYR A 204 2.90 11.55 7.99
CA TYR A 204 1.72 11.41 8.84
C TYR A 204 1.18 12.77 9.29
N ARG A 205 2.06 13.66 9.73
CA ARG A 205 1.70 15.02 10.17
C ARG A 205 1.12 15.84 9.01
N SER A 206 1.74 15.79 7.84
CA SER A 206 1.24 16.51 6.66
C SER A 206 -0.13 16.01 6.25
N ILE A 207 -0.31 14.68 6.19
CA ILE A 207 -1.58 14.05 5.81
C ILE A 207 -2.66 14.31 6.87
N ALA A 208 -2.32 14.26 8.16
CA ALA A 208 -3.26 14.56 9.25
C ALA A 208 -3.76 16.01 9.18
N ARG A 209 -2.88 16.98 8.97
CA ARG A 209 -3.26 18.40 8.75
C ARG A 209 -4.22 18.58 7.58
N TYR A 210 -3.93 17.92 6.47
CA TYR A 210 -4.82 17.92 5.31
C TYR A 210 -6.16 17.26 5.66
N ALA A 211 -6.15 16.06 6.21
CA ALA A 211 -7.33 15.28 6.54
C ALA A 211 -8.24 16.02 7.55
N ARG A 212 -7.68 16.77 8.49
CA ARG A 212 -8.45 17.57 9.46
C ARG A 212 -9.41 18.55 8.80
N ARG A 213 -9.06 19.09 7.64
CA ARG A 213 -9.92 19.98 6.84
C ARG A 213 -10.73 19.21 5.80
N ALA A 214 -10.07 18.30 5.11
CA ALA A 214 -10.60 17.65 3.92
C ALA A 214 -11.58 16.51 4.22
N LEU A 215 -11.55 15.91 5.40
CA LEU A 215 -12.56 14.95 5.82
C LEU A 215 -13.89 15.67 6.11
N ARG A 216 -14.98 15.00 5.84
CA ARG A 216 -16.30 15.36 6.35
C ARG A 216 -16.41 15.06 7.83
N ASP A 217 -17.38 15.68 8.50
CA ASP A 217 -17.69 15.34 9.88
C ASP A 217 -18.07 13.86 9.98
N GLY A 218 -17.48 13.16 10.94
CA GLY A 218 -17.57 11.70 11.07
C GLY A 218 -16.76 10.90 10.04
N GLY A 219 -15.96 11.55 9.19
CA GLY A 219 -15.02 10.89 8.28
C GLY A 219 -13.79 10.34 9.02
N TRP A 220 -13.12 9.38 8.41
CA TRP A 220 -12.03 8.62 9.01
C TRP A 220 -10.68 8.89 8.33
N LEU A 221 -9.66 9.08 9.15
CA LEU A 221 -8.25 9.05 8.76
C LEU A 221 -7.65 7.72 9.20
N LEU A 222 -7.03 7.00 8.25
CA LEU A 222 -6.46 5.67 8.44
C LEU A 222 -5.01 5.65 7.96
N PHE A 223 -4.13 5.09 8.78
CA PHE A 223 -2.72 4.92 8.44
C PHE A 223 -2.23 3.49 8.68
N GLU A 224 -1.37 3.00 7.79
CA GLU A 224 -0.39 1.99 8.18
C GLU A 224 0.78 2.70 8.86
N ILE A 225 1.27 2.14 9.99
CA ILE A 225 2.28 2.80 10.84
C ILE A 225 3.50 1.93 11.09
N ASN A 226 4.64 2.58 11.39
CA ASN A 226 5.79 1.90 11.97
C ASN A 226 5.50 1.59 13.46
N PRO A 227 5.52 0.32 13.88
CA PRO A 227 5.25 -0.07 15.28
C PRO A 227 6.16 0.61 16.30
N LEU A 228 7.38 1.00 15.91
CA LEU A 228 8.34 1.66 16.78
C LEU A 228 7.88 3.04 17.26
N TYR A 229 6.97 3.67 16.55
CA TYR A 229 6.49 5.04 16.80
C TYR A 229 5.01 5.11 17.18
N ASP A 230 4.40 4.02 17.67
CA ASP A 230 2.97 3.95 18.02
C ASP A 230 2.55 5.06 19.00
N GLY A 231 3.32 5.26 20.08
CA GLY A 231 3.06 6.32 21.06
C GLY A 231 3.24 7.74 20.49
N ASP A 232 4.29 7.95 19.71
CA ASP A 232 4.55 9.24 19.06
C ASP A 232 3.49 9.56 18.00
N MET A 233 3.00 8.53 17.32
CA MET A 233 1.92 8.63 16.35
C MET A 233 0.63 9.12 16.99
N THR A 234 0.22 8.51 18.11
CA THR A 234 -0.99 8.89 18.85
C THR A 234 -0.89 10.34 19.36
N ALA A 235 0.28 10.74 19.88
CA ALA A 235 0.52 12.10 20.34
C ALA A 235 0.43 13.11 19.19
N MET A 236 1.10 12.82 18.07
CA MET A 236 1.06 13.66 16.88
C MET A 236 -0.36 13.82 16.31
N MET A 237 -1.13 12.73 16.27
CA MET A 237 -2.52 12.77 15.81
C MET A 237 -3.39 13.69 16.70
N ALA A 238 -3.20 13.64 18.03
CA ALA A 238 -3.89 14.54 18.96
C ALA A 238 -3.49 16.02 18.75
N GLU A 239 -2.21 16.30 18.53
CA GLU A 239 -1.71 17.65 18.20
C GLU A 239 -2.33 18.20 16.91
N GLU A 240 -2.56 17.34 15.92
CA GLU A 240 -3.20 17.73 14.65
C GLU A 240 -4.75 17.72 14.73
N GLY A 241 -5.32 17.55 15.94
CA GLY A 241 -6.75 17.67 16.21
C GLY A 241 -7.57 16.39 16.00
N PHE A 242 -6.92 15.23 16.05
CA PHE A 242 -7.56 13.92 16.04
C PHE A 242 -7.49 13.28 17.44
N GLU A 243 -8.36 13.75 18.30
CA GLU A 243 -8.52 13.13 19.63
C GLU A 243 -9.16 11.75 19.51
N GLY A 244 -8.77 10.82 20.40
CA GLY A 244 -9.32 9.46 20.38
C GLY A 244 -8.78 8.57 19.26
N THR A 245 -7.55 8.82 18.78
CA THR A 245 -6.87 7.92 17.85
C THR A 245 -6.75 6.52 18.47
N GLU A 246 -7.22 5.53 17.74
CA GLU A 246 -7.09 4.12 18.09
C GLU A 246 -6.04 3.45 17.23
N THR A 247 -5.29 2.52 17.83
CA THR A 247 -4.31 1.71 17.12
C THR A 247 -4.71 0.24 17.09
N TYR A 248 -4.44 -0.43 15.96
CA TYR A 248 -4.86 -1.80 15.70
C TYR A 248 -3.67 -2.66 15.32
N ASP A 249 -3.78 -3.95 15.67
CA ASP A 249 -2.77 -4.93 15.35
C ASP A 249 -3.00 -5.52 13.93
N ASP A 250 -1.90 -5.92 13.30
CA ASP A 250 -1.95 -6.73 12.07
C ASP A 250 -2.27 -8.20 12.38
N ILE A 251 -2.35 -9.02 11.35
CA ILE A 251 -2.59 -10.47 11.44
C ILE A 251 -1.51 -11.23 12.25
N PHE A 252 -0.37 -10.59 12.52
CA PHE A 252 0.72 -11.15 13.32
C PHE A 252 0.74 -10.62 14.76
N GLY A 253 -0.25 -9.81 15.16
CA GLY A 253 -0.35 -9.22 16.49
C GLY A 253 0.62 -8.07 16.76
N ARG A 254 1.06 -7.36 15.72
CA ARG A 254 1.92 -6.17 15.84
C ARG A 254 1.11 -4.92 15.57
N ARG A 255 1.30 -3.88 16.37
CA ARG A 255 0.74 -2.55 16.07
C ARG A 255 1.09 -2.15 14.65
N ARG A 256 0.07 -1.96 13.83
CA ARG A 256 0.27 -1.71 12.39
C ARG A 256 -0.59 -0.61 11.84
N PHE A 257 -1.72 -0.31 12.46
CA PHE A 257 -2.64 0.68 11.94
C PHE A 257 -3.00 1.70 13.00
N ALA A 258 -3.25 2.93 12.57
CA ALA A 258 -3.86 3.98 13.36
C ALA A 258 -5.11 4.49 12.65
N ALA A 259 -6.19 4.69 13.40
CA ALA A 259 -7.43 5.24 12.89
C ALA A 259 -7.95 6.34 13.81
N ALA A 260 -8.43 7.43 13.22
CA ALA A 260 -9.08 8.50 13.95
C ALA A 260 -10.25 9.07 13.16
N GLN A 261 -11.31 9.42 13.87
CA GLN A 261 -12.50 10.03 13.28
C GLN A 261 -12.45 11.55 13.43
N ARG A 262 -12.75 12.28 12.34
CA ARG A 262 -12.98 13.71 12.45
C ARG A 262 -14.22 13.94 13.30
N GLN A 263 -14.05 14.58 14.46
CA GLN A 263 -15.14 15.00 15.32
C GLN A 263 -15.88 16.19 14.68
N ASP A 264 -17.19 16.22 14.91
CA ASP A 264 -18.05 17.34 14.50
C ASP A 264 -17.51 18.62 15.18
N SER A 265 -17.14 19.60 14.36
CA SER A 265 -16.84 20.93 14.88
C SER A 265 -18.20 21.54 15.24
N GLY A 266 -18.73 21.20 16.42
CA GLY A 266 -19.95 21.84 16.90
C GLY A 266 -19.87 23.37 16.72
N PRO A 267 -21.00 24.10 16.61
CA PRO A 267 -20.97 25.52 16.37
C PRO A 267 -20.07 26.19 17.42
N ALA A 268 -19.05 26.93 16.92
CA ALA A 268 -18.21 27.72 17.78
C ALA A 268 -19.13 28.48 18.75
N THR A 269 -19.09 28.08 20.02
CA THR A 269 -19.78 28.86 21.07
C THR A 269 -19.16 30.24 21.07
N ALA A 270 -19.93 31.18 20.54
CA ALA A 270 -19.60 32.59 20.48
C ALA A 270 -19.58 33.20 21.89
#